data_fa0097ba0059205a5b4c53dcc3a8b6b8
#
_entry.id   fa0097ba0059205a5b4c53dcc3a8b6b8
#
_cell.length_a   1.000
_cell.length_b   1.000
_cell.length_c   1.000
_cell.angle_alpha   90.00
_cell.angle_beta   90.00
_cell.angle_gamma   90.00
#
_symmetry.space_group_name_H-M   'P 1'
#
loop_
_entity.id
_entity.type
_entity.pdbx_description
1 polymer ?
#
loop_
_entity_poly.entity_id
_entity_poly.type
_entity_poly.pdbx_seq_one_letter_code
_entity_poly.pdbx_strand_id
1 'polypeptide(L)'
;MEVRSRAYLAGALLPGQRATSIKLALLASVCAPALFGAISLAASSPAVAACTGPGAPNNTQTKCVTAVQIPGNPLRSFDISFVSPDRDEYYLGDRSNKGVDVINTNSLAFVRTIIGGSAACSGCKFVGIVLNTKTGAVDNNHSGPDGVASHGRWLYAGDGDSTLKVIDLNIAGPNAIVQSVSTGGSTRLDEMALTSDGKLLLGANNAEDPPFATLFTANGDDATSHVSKITKITVDPTIIPPGFGLSIEQPAWDPKTKRFYTSIPIIANNPPGCNYGQLSGAITCDGGLLVTDPTTLSTPTAVQGAFDPTTNTGVVKLHACGPNGATVGPHDNLLLGCTPGNNPSDTTTLVINAKTKNYANIANITGSDEVWFNKGDNRYYLGASKAIGGAVLGVVDGTSVLIETIPQSANSHSVAADSERNRIFVPQVAPVAVVGIGGDTTAVGAGICGTSNGCVAVYEHKVDHDEDEHGDDRRAER
;
A
#
# COMPACT_ATOMS: atom_id res chain seq x y z
N MET A 1 8.73 -57.31 -24.20
CA MET A 1 8.11 -58.44 -23.54
C MET A 1 6.77 -57.97 -23.03
N GLU A 2 5.75 -58.32 -23.83
CA GLU A 2 4.31 -58.11 -23.51
C GLU A 2 3.90 -58.97 -22.34
N VAL A 3 2.91 -58.55 -21.54
CA VAL A 3 1.70 -59.35 -21.28
C VAL A 3 0.56 -58.42 -20.89
N ARG A 4 -0.45 -58.42 -21.73
CA ARG A 4 -1.82 -57.98 -21.47
C ARG A 4 -2.54 -59.01 -20.60
N SER A 5 -3.50 -58.59 -19.82
CA SER A 5 -4.69 -59.37 -19.54
C SER A 5 -5.91 -58.50 -19.23
N ARG A 6 -6.91 -58.69 -20.06
CA ARG A 6 -8.32 -58.31 -19.91
C ARG A 6 -9.08 -59.42 -19.17
N ALA A 7 -10.18 -59.06 -18.52
CA ALA A 7 -11.48 -59.77 -18.58
C ALA A 7 -12.44 -59.19 -17.55
N TYR A 8 -13.56 -58.69 -17.87
CA TYR A 8 -14.92 -59.20 -18.22
C TYR A 8 -15.79 -59.26 -16.96
N LEU A 9 -16.81 -58.38 -16.88
CA LEU A 9 -18.24 -58.53 -17.16
C LEU A 9 -19.03 -59.53 -16.30
N ALA A 10 -20.11 -59.01 -15.69
CA ALA A 10 -21.49 -59.49 -15.58
C ALA A 10 -22.15 -58.78 -14.40
N GLY A 11 -23.26 -58.07 -14.44
CA GLY A 11 -24.50 -58.27 -15.18
C GLY A 11 -25.52 -59.05 -14.35
N ALA A 12 -26.45 -58.33 -13.65
CA ALA A 12 -27.75 -58.92 -13.34
C ALA A 12 -28.80 -57.85 -13.03
N LEU A 13 -29.90 -58.00 -13.72
CA LEU A 13 -31.10 -57.19 -13.75
C LEU A 13 -32.19 -57.77 -12.80
N LEU A 14 -32.91 -56.87 -12.10
CA LEU A 14 -34.36 -56.80 -11.81
C LEU A 14 -35.06 -57.96 -11.05
N PRO A 15 -36.28 -57.82 -10.50
CA PRO A 15 -37.33 -56.81 -10.65
C PRO A 15 -38.19 -56.47 -9.39
N GLY A 16 -38.99 -55.40 -9.51
CA GLY A 16 -40.40 -55.58 -9.26
C GLY A 16 -41.09 -54.98 -8.04
N GLN A 17 -41.98 -54.00 -8.37
CA GLN A 17 -43.33 -53.79 -7.79
C GLN A 17 -43.41 -53.19 -6.34
N ARG A 18 -44.25 -52.22 -6.02
CA ARG A 18 -45.68 -51.94 -6.34
C ARG A 18 -46.01 -50.49 -5.91
N ALA A 19 -46.85 -49.89 -6.70
CA ALA A 19 -47.60 -48.70 -6.37
C ALA A 19 -48.64 -48.99 -5.27
N THR A 20 -48.78 -48.09 -4.31
CA THR A 20 -49.98 -48.06 -3.44
C THR A 20 -50.48 -46.61 -3.38
N SER A 21 -51.62 -46.45 -4.00
CA SER A 21 -52.45 -45.25 -3.92
C SER A 21 -53.00 -45.11 -2.50
N ILE A 22 -52.85 -43.95 -1.86
CA ILE A 22 -53.62 -43.60 -0.67
C ILE A 22 -54.41 -42.33 -0.97
N LYS A 23 -55.70 -42.48 -0.67
CA LYS A 23 -56.80 -41.56 -0.93
C LYS A 23 -56.71 -40.27 -0.16
N LEU A 24 -57.06 -39.17 -0.83
CA LEU A 24 -57.40 -37.86 -0.31
C LEU A 24 -58.47 -37.97 0.80
N ALA A 25 -58.18 -37.38 1.95
CA ALA A 25 -59.17 -36.99 2.92
C ALA A 25 -59.06 -35.46 3.13
N LEU A 26 -60.06 -34.75 2.62
CA LEU A 26 -60.29 -33.34 2.94
C LEU A 26 -60.67 -33.22 4.39
N LEU A 27 -59.91 -32.45 5.17
CA LEU A 27 -60.36 -31.88 6.42
C LEU A 27 -60.15 -30.34 6.33
N ALA A 28 -61.29 -29.68 6.28
CA ALA A 28 -61.37 -28.23 6.41
C ALA A 28 -60.88 -27.84 7.80
N SER A 29 -59.89 -26.97 7.88
CA SER A 29 -59.47 -26.36 9.11
C SER A 29 -59.31 -24.84 8.95
N VAL A 30 -60.00 -24.18 9.80
CA VAL A 30 -60.26 -22.79 10.05
C VAL A 30 -59.01 -21.91 9.88
N CYS A 31 -59.11 -20.83 9.08
CA CYS A 31 -58.16 -19.73 8.98
C CYS A 31 -58.11 -18.96 10.31
N ALA A 32 -57.01 -19.02 10.97
CA ALA A 32 -56.57 -17.97 11.91
C ALA A 32 -55.51 -17.09 11.20
N PRO A 33 -55.64 -15.76 11.23
CA PRO A 33 -54.59 -14.88 10.70
C PRO A 33 -53.40 -14.89 11.62
N ALA A 34 -52.31 -15.57 11.20
CA ALA A 34 -51.01 -15.39 11.83
C ALA A 34 -50.47 -14.02 11.43
N LEU A 35 -50.42 -13.09 12.37
CA LEU A 35 -49.62 -11.88 12.27
C LEU A 35 -48.15 -12.30 12.16
N PHE A 36 -47.61 -12.35 10.97
CA PHE A 36 -46.18 -12.33 10.75
C PHE A 36 -45.69 -10.91 11.07
N GLY A 37 -45.24 -10.70 12.30
CA GLY A 37 -44.40 -9.57 12.64
C GLY A 37 -43.12 -9.67 11.84
N ALA A 38 -42.94 -8.84 10.81
CA ALA A 38 -41.67 -8.64 10.15
C ALA A 38 -40.72 -8.08 11.22
N ILE A 39 -39.88 -8.94 11.80
CA ILE A 39 -38.70 -8.51 12.53
C ILE A 39 -37.76 -7.98 11.45
N SER A 40 -37.81 -6.66 11.24
CA SER A 40 -36.77 -5.96 10.53
C SER A 40 -35.51 -6.12 11.38
N LEU A 41 -34.64 -7.08 11.03
CA LEU A 41 -33.24 -7.05 11.42
C LEU A 41 -32.67 -5.78 10.78
N ALA A 42 -32.79 -4.66 11.49
CA ALA A 42 -31.96 -3.51 11.21
C ALA A 42 -30.52 -4.01 11.39
N ALA A 43 -29.82 -4.26 10.27
CA ALA A 43 -28.39 -4.38 10.29
C ALA A 43 -27.89 -3.09 10.94
N SER A 44 -27.46 -3.18 12.18
CA SER A 44 -26.77 -2.08 12.85
C SER A 44 -25.55 -1.79 11.99
N SER A 45 -25.55 -0.67 11.27
CA SER A 45 -24.35 -0.13 10.68
C SER A 45 -23.29 -0.12 11.79
N PRO A 46 -22.09 -0.65 11.56
CA PRO A 46 -21.05 -0.59 12.56
C PRO A 46 -20.93 0.87 13.01
N ALA A 47 -21.01 1.08 14.32
CA ALA A 47 -20.90 2.41 14.88
C ALA A 47 -19.56 3.01 14.41
N VAL A 48 -19.64 4.09 13.65
CA VAL A 48 -18.46 4.83 13.22
C VAL A 48 -17.81 5.36 14.50
N ALA A 49 -16.61 4.88 14.83
CA ALA A 49 -15.90 5.32 16.00
C ALA A 49 -15.50 6.80 15.82
N ALA A 50 -15.89 7.64 16.73
CA ALA A 50 -15.44 9.04 16.74
C ALA A 50 -13.96 9.04 17.13
N CYS A 51 -13.09 9.60 16.30
CA CYS A 51 -11.70 9.81 16.64
C CYS A 51 -11.56 10.69 17.89
N THR A 52 -10.75 10.27 18.84
CA THR A 52 -10.48 11.00 20.07
C THR A 52 -8.99 11.00 20.41
N GLY A 53 -8.59 11.78 21.41
CA GLY A 53 -7.22 11.80 21.92
C GLY A 53 -6.23 12.58 21.04
N PRO A 54 -4.92 12.37 21.22
CA PRO A 54 -3.88 13.16 20.56
C PRO A 54 -3.91 13.08 19.03
N GLY A 55 -4.34 11.95 18.44
CA GLY A 55 -4.47 11.78 17.00
C GLY A 55 -5.71 12.44 16.38
N ALA A 56 -6.53 13.11 17.19
CA ALA A 56 -7.69 13.88 16.74
C ALA A 56 -7.70 15.28 17.40
N PRO A 57 -6.64 16.11 17.16
CA PRO A 57 -6.52 17.41 17.81
C PRO A 57 -7.57 18.39 17.28
N ASN A 58 -8.02 19.28 18.18
CA ASN A 58 -9.03 20.30 17.84
C ASN A 58 -8.43 21.56 17.21
N ASN A 59 -7.12 21.77 17.35
CA ASN A 59 -6.41 22.98 16.94
C ASN A 59 -5.70 22.86 15.58
N THR A 60 -5.80 21.74 14.89
CA THR A 60 -5.29 21.52 13.53
C THR A 60 -6.35 21.83 12.47
N GLN A 61 -5.97 22.11 11.24
CA GLN A 61 -6.90 22.23 10.10
C GLN A 61 -7.31 20.85 9.58
N THR A 62 -6.39 19.88 9.59
CA THR A 62 -6.69 18.49 9.24
C THR A 62 -7.33 17.79 10.43
N LYS A 63 -8.53 17.26 10.22
CA LYS A 63 -9.36 16.62 11.26
C LYS A 63 -9.55 15.14 10.97
N CYS A 64 -9.44 14.31 12.00
CA CYS A 64 -9.93 12.94 11.93
C CYS A 64 -11.45 12.94 11.93
N VAL A 65 -12.06 12.47 10.85
CA VAL A 65 -13.53 12.47 10.68
C VAL A 65 -14.16 11.15 11.04
N THR A 66 -13.41 10.05 10.89
CA THR A 66 -13.86 8.71 11.25
C THR A 66 -12.70 7.73 11.37
N ALA A 67 -12.99 6.56 11.96
CA ALA A 67 -12.07 5.43 12.03
C ALA A 67 -12.79 4.15 11.58
N VAL A 68 -12.39 3.62 10.42
CA VAL A 68 -12.97 2.42 9.85
C VAL A 68 -12.36 1.19 10.51
N GLN A 69 -13.18 0.39 11.17
CA GLN A 69 -12.75 -0.83 11.84
C GLN A 69 -12.45 -1.93 10.84
N ILE A 70 -11.33 -2.64 11.02
CA ILE A 70 -10.96 -3.81 10.22
C ILE A 70 -11.41 -5.06 10.98
N PRO A 71 -12.32 -5.88 10.41
CA PRO A 71 -12.72 -7.15 11.01
C PRO A 71 -11.61 -8.20 10.96
N GLY A 72 -11.66 -9.16 11.88
CA GLY A 72 -10.72 -10.28 11.91
C GLY A 72 -9.66 -10.13 13.01
N ASN A 73 -8.41 -10.46 12.68
CA ASN A 73 -7.31 -10.31 13.63
C ASN A 73 -7.00 -8.82 13.86
N PRO A 74 -6.59 -8.44 15.08
CA PRO A 74 -6.13 -7.08 15.32
C PRO A 74 -5.02 -6.66 14.34
N LEU A 75 -5.14 -5.44 13.80
CA LEU A 75 -4.21 -4.87 12.82
C LEU A 75 -2.86 -4.54 13.49
N ARG A 76 -1.96 -5.51 13.58
CA ARG A 76 -0.64 -5.39 14.23
C ARG A 76 0.50 -5.26 13.24
N SER A 77 0.32 -5.83 12.05
CA SER A 77 1.28 -5.76 10.95
C SER A 77 0.53 -5.56 9.66
N PHE A 78 0.81 -4.48 9.01
CA PHE A 78 0.34 -4.10 7.70
C PHE A 78 1.50 -3.48 6.94
N ASP A 79 1.31 -3.16 5.68
CA ASP A 79 2.26 -2.40 4.91
C ASP A 79 1.58 -1.27 4.16
N ILE A 80 1.70 -1.21 2.86
CA ILE A 80 1.36 -0.06 2.04
C ILE A 80 -0.14 0.00 1.75
N SER A 81 -0.65 1.21 1.60
CA SER A 81 -2.02 1.48 1.22
C SER A 81 -2.12 2.29 -0.07
N PHE A 82 -3.29 2.22 -0.71
CA PHE A 82 -3.54 2.90 -1.98
C PHE A 82 -5.03 3.26 -2.11
N VAL A 83 -5.33 4.42 -2.67
CA VAL A 83 -6.68 4.78 -3.12
C VAL A 83 -6.75 4.66 -4.63
N SER A 84 -7.73 3.90 -5.11
CA SER A 84 -7.95 3.76 -6.55
C SER A 84 -8.47 5.06 -7.15
N PRO A 85 -7.85 5.57 -8.20
CA PRO A 85 -8.38 6.74 -8.93
C PRO A 85 -9.64 6.42 -9.75
N ASP A 86 -9.91 5.12 -9.99
CA ASP A 86 -10.95 4.67 -10.93
C ASP A 86 -12.14 4.03 -10.21
N ARG A 87 -12.04 3.82 -8.89
CA ARG A 87 -13.03 3.13 -8.08
C ARG A 87 -13.13 3.83 -6.73
N ASP A 88 -14.31 3.83 -6.14
CA ASP A 88 -14.48 4.33 -4.77
C ASP A 88 -13.91 3.34 -3.74
N GLU A 89 -12.64 2.94 -3.88
CA GLU A 89 -12.03 1.90 -3.05
C GLU A 89 -10.63 2.32 -2.57
N TYR A 90 -10.39 2.12 -1.27
CA TYR A 90 -9.09 2.14 -0.61
C TYR A 90 -8.65 0.70 -0.35
N TYR A 91 -7.38 0.43 -0.51
CA TYR A 91 -6.73 -0.88 -0.31
C TYR A 91 -5.62 -0.78 0.71
N LEU A 92 -5.49 -1.80 1.57
CA LEU A 92 -4.42 -1.93 2.55
C LEU A 92 -3.82 -3.34 2.52
N GLY A 93 -2.51 -3.45 2.43
CA GLY A 93 -1.79 -4.70 2.61
C GLY A 93 -1.81 -5.12 4.08
N ASP A 94 -2.78 -5.96 4.49
CA ASP A 94 -2.95 -6.42 5.86
C ASP A 94 -2.29 -7.80 6.07
N ARG A 95 -1.08 -7.79 6.60
CA ARG A 95 -0.32 -9.01 6.96
C ARG A 95 -0.98 -9.78 8.09
N SER A 96 -1.68 -9.08 9.02
CA SER A 96 -2.35 -9.70 10.17
C SER A 96 -3.50 -10.60 9.75
N ASN A 97 -4.23 -10.25 8.70
CA ASN A 97 -5.35 -10.99 8.14
C ASN A 97 -4.99 -11.74 6.83
N LYS A 98 -3.72 -11.70 6.40
CA LYS A 98 -3.20 -12.38 5.19
C LYS A 98 -3.98 -12.00 3.94
N GLY A 99 -4.24 -10.72 3.75
CA GLY A 99 -5.05 -10.26 2.65
C GLY A 99 -4.97 -8.76 2.40
N VAL A 100 -5.64 -8.31 1.35
CA VAL A 100 -5.81 -6.90 1.08
C VAL A 100 -7.19 -6.47 1.56
N ASP A 101 -7.23 -5.53 2.49
CA ASP A 101 -8.47 -4.94 2.97
C ASP A 101 -8.99 -3.92 1.98
N VAL A 102 -10.31 -3.90 1.81
CA VAL A 102 -11.02 -2.99 0.92
C VAL A 102 -12.00 -2.15 1.73
N ILE A 103 -11.86 -0.83 1.64
CA ILE A 103 -12.79 0.14 2.23
C ILE A 103 -13.38 0.97 1.09
N ASN A 104 -14.71 1.18 1.12
CA ASN A 104 -15.33 2.10 0.18
C ASN A 104 -15.07 3.54 0.62
N THR A 105 -14.43 4.35 -0.24
CA THR A 105 -14.00 5.72 0.10
C THR A 105 -15.16 6.72 0.16
N ASN A 106 -16.29 6.41 -0.46
CA ASN A 106 -17.49 7.26 -0.41
C ASN A 106 -18.27 7.05 0.90
N SER A 107 -18.63 5.79 1.20
CA SER A 107 -19.42 5.45 2.39
C SER A 107 -18.59 5.30 3.65
N LEU A 108 -17.24 5.22 3.54
CA LEU A 108 -16.31 4.95 4.64
C LEU A 108 -16.62 3.64 5.37
N ALA A 109 -17.09 2.65 4.63
CA ALA A 109 -17.42 1.33 5.14
C ALA A 109 -16.38 0.29 4.70
N PHE A 110 -16.00 -0.60 5.63
CA PHE A 110 -15.25 -1.81 5.28
C PHE A 110 -16.10 -2.68 4.35
N VAL A 111 -15.49 -3.14 3.26
CA VAL A 111 -16.17 -3.95 2.24
C VAL A 111 -15.81 -5.43 2.39
N ARG A 112 -14.53 -5.75 2.37
CA ARG A 112 -14.02 -7.14 2.42
C ARG A 112 -12.51 -7.18 2.62
N THR A 113 -12.00 -8.35 3.00
CA THR A 113 -10.57 -8.70 2.85
C THR A 113 -10.41 -9.70 1.70
N ILE A 114 -9.51 -9.42 0.76
CA ILE A 114 -9.17 -10.31 -0.37
C ILE A 114 -8.02 -11.21 0.08
N ILE A 115 -8.31 -12.49 0.36
CA ILE A 115 -7.32 -13.46 0.89
C ILE A 115 -6.81 -14.45 -0.16
N GLY A 116 -7.51 -14.62 -1.28
CA GLY A 116 -7.17 -15.62 -2.30
C GLY A 116 -7.38 -17.06 -1.83
N GLY A 117 -6.58 -17.98 -2.37
CA GLY A 117 -6.61 -19.39 -1.99
C GLY A 117 -7.38 -20.28 -2.96
N SER A 118 -7.64 -19.83 -4.18
CA SER A 118 -8.24 -20.65 -5.24
C SER A 118 -7.38 -21.87 -5.58
N ALA A 119 -8.00 -23.04 -5.68
CA ALA A 119 -7.33 -24.25 -6.17
C ALA A 119 -6.92 -24.18 -7.65
N ALA A 120 -7.55 -23.29 -8.42
CA ALA A 120 -7.26 -23.10 -9.84
C ALA A 120 -5.98 -22.31 -10.12
N CYS A 121 -5.43 -21.59 -9.12
CA CYS A 121 -4.23 -20.79 -9.26
C CYS A 121 -3.21 -21.15 -8.15
N SER A 122 -2.11 -21.76 -8.54
CA SER A 122 -1.01 -22.04 -7.59
C SER A 122 -0.36 -20.76 -7.14
N GLY A 123 -0.15 -20.61 -5.81
CA GLY A 123 0.45 -19.40 -5.23
C GLY A 123 -0.48 -18.18 -5.15
N CYS A 124 -1.76 -18.29 -5.55
CA CYS A 124 -2.73 -17.20 -5.47
C CYS A 124 -3.32 -17.05 -4.06
N LYS A 125 -2.45 -16.85 -3.08
CA LYS A 125 -2.77 -16.53 -1.68
C LYS A 125 -1.61 -15.74 -1.10
N PHE A 126 -1.86 -15.00 -0.05
CA PHE A 126 -0.83 -14.23 0.67
C PHE A 126 -0.17 -15.06 1.78
N VAL A 127 1.11 -14.80 2.04
CA VAL A 127 1.86 -15.49 3.11
C VAL A 127 1.41 -15.07 4.50
N GLY A 128 1.04 -13.81 4.70
CA GLY A 128 0.70 -13.26 6.01
C GLY A 128 1.95 -12.94 6.84
N ILE A 129 1.78 -12.86 8.17
CA ILE A 129 2.91 -12.68 9.09
C ILE A 129 3.77 -13.95 9.10
N VAL A 130 5.06 -13.77 8.81
CA VAL A 130 6.11 -14.77 9.01
C VAL A 130 6.92 -14.38 10.24
N LEU A 131 7.23 -15.32 11.11
CA LEU A 131 8.06 -15.07 12.29
C LEU A 131 9.46 -15.64 12.10
N ASN A 132 10.46 -14.85 12.47
CA ASN A 132 11.83 -15.30 12.55
C ASN A 132 11.95 -16.40 13.62
N THR A 133 12.36 -17.59 13.22
CA THR A 133 12.39 -18.78 14.08
C THR A 133 13.37 -18.67 15.25
N LYS A 134 14.36 -17.76 15.17
CA LYS A 134 15.36 -17.56 16.22
C LYS A 134 14.93 -16.50 17.25
N THR A 135 14.29 -15.44 16.82
CA THR A 135 13.94 -14.29 17.65
C THR A 135 12.47 -14.25 18.04
N GLY A 136 11.59 -14.93 17.31
CA GLY A 136 10.14 -14.82 17.45
C GLY A 136 9.56 -13.48 16.95
N ALA A 137 10.39 -12.58 16.44
CA ALA A 137 9.94 -11.30 15.85
C ALA A 137 9.38 -11.51 14.45
N VAL A 138 8.58 -10.56 13.98
CA VAL A 138 8.12 -10.54 12.58
C VAL A 138 9.33 -10.49 11.66
N ASP A 139 9.38 -11.41 10.71
CA ASP A 139 10.29 -11.38 9.59
C ASP A 139 9.66 -10.53 8.48
N ASN A 140 9.97 -9.24 8.51
CA ASN A 140 9.42 -8.28 7.58
C ASN A 140 9.77 -8.59 6.13
N ASN A 141 10.94 -9.22 5.89
CA ASN A 141 11.43 -9.52 4.56
C ASN A 141 10.68 -10.67 3.87
N HIS A 142 9.92 -11.46 4.64
CA HIS A 142 9.18 -12.62 4.14
C HIS A 142 7.68 -12.58 4.51
N SER A 143 7.22 -11.53 5.16
CA SER A 143 5.79 -11.31 5.44
C SER A 143 5.13 -10.59 4.26
N GLY A 144 3.79 -10.73 4.11
CA GLY A 144 3.00 -10.06 3.06
C GLY A 144 1.49 -10.23 3.30
N PRO A 145 0.62 -9.52 2.57
CA PRO A 145 0.89 -8.60 1.47
C PRO A 145 1.62 -7.34 1.88
N ASP A 146 2.27 -6.70 0.89
CA ASP A 146 3.10 -5.52 1.05
C ASP A 146 2.55 -4.34 0.23
N GLY A 147 3.22 -3.91 -0.83
CA GLY A 147 2.74 -2.84 -1.69
C GLY A 147 1.45 -3.18 -2.44
N VAL A 148 0.62 -2.18 -2.66
CA VAL A 148 -0.62 -2.30 -3.45
C VAL A 148 -0.76 -1.14 -4.42
N ALA A 149 -1.27 -1.41 -5.63
CA ALA A 149 -1.60 -0.40 -6.64
C ALA A 149 -2.74 -0.90 -7.54
N SER A 150 -3.57 -0.01 -8.07
CA SER A 150 -4.69 -0.40 -8.93
C SER A 150 -4.84 0.45 -10.18
N HIS A 151 -5.44 -0.15 -11.22
CA HIS A 151 -5.92 0.54 -12.41
C HIS A 151 -7.17 -0.17 -12.93
N GLY A 152 -8.27 0.57 -13.08
CA GLY A 152 -9.54 0.03 -13.53
C GLY A 152 -10.05 -1.12 -12.67
N ARG A 153 -10.21 -2.31 -13.26
CA ARG A 153 -10.64 -3.53 -12.55
C ARG A 153 -9.50 -4.30 -11.89
N TRP A 154 -8.26 -3.89 -12.08
CA TRP A 154 -7.09 -4.64 -11.65
C TRP A 154 -6.46 -4.05 -10.41
N LEU A 155 -6.23 -4.90 -9.42
CA LEU A 155 -5.41 -4.59 -8.25
C LEU A 155 -4.18 -5.49 -8.28
N TYR A 156 -3.05 -4.90 -8.01
CA TYR A 156 -1.74 -5.55 -7.91
C TYR A 156 -1.27 -5.48 -6.48
N ALA A 157 -0.78 -6.58 -5.95
CA ALA A 157 -0.26 -6.63 -4.59
C ALA A 157 1.06 -7.41 -4.55
N GLY A 158 2.07 -6.84 -3.95
CA GLY A 158 3.32 -7.51 -3.62
C GLY A 158 3.14 -8.45 -2.44
N ASP A 159 3.97 -9.50 -2.37
CA ASP A 159 3.87 -10.47 -1.28
C ASP A 159 5.26 -10.90 -0.79
N GLY A 160 5.33 -11.38 0.45
CA GLY A 160 6.55 -11.82 1.11
C GLY A 160 7.30 -12.97 0.45
N ASP A 161 6.67 -13.68 -0.49
CA ASP A 161 7.26 -14.76 -1.29
C ASP A 161 7.89 -14.28 -2.61
N SER A 162 8.17 -12.99 -2.74
CA SER A 162 8.74 -12.36 -3.95
C SER A 162 7.87 -12.49 -5.20
N THR A 163 6.57 -12.39 -5.01
CA THR A 163 5.62 -12.47 -6.13
C THR A 163 4.70 -11.25 -6.19
N LEU A 164 4.27 -10.93 -7.40
CA LEU A 164 3.18 -10.02 -7.69
C LEU A 164 1.89 -10.82 -7.79
N LYS A 165 0.92 -10.55 -6.93
CA LYS A 165 -0.44 -11.09 -7.01
C LYS A 165 -1.29 -10.17 -7.88
N VAL A 166 -1.94 -10.72 -8.90
CA VAL A 166 -2.86 -10.00 -9.78
C VAL A 166 -4.29 -10.34 -9.39
N ILE A 167 -5.05 -9.33 -9.06
CA ILE A 167 -6.38 -9.45 -8.49
C ILE A 167 -7.39 -8.83 -9.45
N ASP A 168 -8.42 -9.59 -9.79
CA ASP A 168 -9.58 -9.09 -10.52
C ASP A 168 -10.65 -8.64 -9.52
N LEU A 169 -10.83 -7.35 -9.38
CA LEU A 169 -11.77 -6.73 -8.44
C LEU A 169 -13.24 -7.04 -8.74
N ASN A 170 -13.54 -7.52 -9.96
CA ASN A 170 -14.88 -7.95 -10.35
C ASN A 170 -15.21 -9.39 -9.90
N ILE A 171 -14.21 -10.11 -9.37
CA ILE A 171 -14.39 -11.46 -8.85
C ILE A 171 -14.42 -11.42 -7.33
N ALA A 172 -15.44 -12.08 -6.75
CA ALA A 172 -15.56 -12.22 -5.30
C ALA A 172 -14.93 -13.52 -4.79
N GLY A 173 -14.58 -13.52 -3.48
CA GLY A 173 -14.11 -14.70 -2.76
C GLY A 173 -12.71 -15.16 -3.17
N PRO A 174 -12.39 -16.47 -3.00
CA PRO A 174 -11.03 -16.98 -3.13
C PRO A 174 -10.46 -16.95 -4.55
N ASN A 175 -11.32 -16.76 -5.55
CA ASN A 175 -10.92 -16.70 -6.96
C ASN A 175 -10.52 -15.30 -7.43
N ALA A 176 -10.58 -14.29 -6.57
CA ALA A 176 -10.25 -12.91 -6.94
C ALA A 176 -8.78 -12.77 -7.35
N ILE A 177 -7.85 -13.48 -6.72
CA ILE A 177 -6.45 -13.54 -7.16
C ILE A 177 -6.37 -14.51 -8.34
N VAL A 178 -6.12 -13.99 -9.53
CA VAL A 178 -6.15 -14.75 -10.79
C VAL A 178 -4.77 -15.14 -11.31
N GLN A 179 -3.71 -14.49 -10.81
CA GLN A 179 -2.34 -14.76 -11.24
C GLN A 179 -1.36 -14.44 -10.11
N SER A 180 -0.25 -15.20 -10.06
CA SER A 180 0.91 -14.94 -9.20
C SER A 180 2.15 -14.98 -10.08
N VAL A 181 2.93 -13.87 -10.11
CA VAL A 181 4.08 -13.69 -11.00
C VAL A 181 5.33 -13.47 -10.16
N SER A 182 6.33 -14.37 -10.29
CA SER A 182 7.58 -14.26 -9.54
C SER A 182 8.47 -13.14 -10.07
N THR A 183 9.07 -12.36 -9.19
CA THR A 183 10.13 -11.40 -9.51
C THR A 183 11.46 -12.11 -9.79
N GLY A 184 11.63 -13.33 -9.27
CA GLY A 184 12.88 -14.07 -9.26
C GLY A 184 13.79 -13.73 -8.09
N GLY A 185 13.25 -13.07 -7.05
CA GLY A 185 13.87 -12.86 -5.75
C GLY A 185 13.48 -13.92 -4.73
N SER A 186 13.86 -13.68 -3.48
CA SER A 186 13.61 -14.55 -2.33
C SER A 186 12.90 -13.84 -1.19
N THR A 187 12.92 -12.52 -1.18
CA THR A 187 12.29 -11.66 -0.19
C THR A 187 11.12 -10.89 -0.82
N ARG A 188 10.39 -10.15 -0.01
CA ARG A 188 9.16 -9.48 -0.41
C ARG A 188 9.31 -8.63 -1.70
N LEU A 189 8.24 -8.60 -2.49
CA LEU A 189 7.98 -7.53 -3.44
C LEU A 189 7.20 -6.46 -2.69
N ASP A 190 7.81 -5.31 -2.50
CA ASP A 190 7.29 -4.23 -1.66
C ASP A 190 6.50 -3.20 -2.47
N GLU A 191 6.81 -1.94 -2.32
CA GLU A 191 6.10 -0.83 -2.93
C GLU A 191 6.16 -0.85 -4.45
N MET A 192 5.13 -0.26 -5.08
CA MET A 192 5.00 -0.29 -6.52
C MET A 192 4.33 0.96 -7.09
N ALA A 193 4.57 1.22 -8.37
CA ALA A 193 3.91 2.28 -9.13
C ALA A 193 3.46 1.77 -10.51
N LEU A 194 2.34 2.29 -10.99
CA LEU A 194 1.80 2.04 -12.33
C LEU A 194 2.02 3.25 -13.24
N THR A 195 2.24 2.99 -14.53
CA THR A 195 2.07 4.04 -15.55
C THR A 195 0.62 4.50 -15.61
N SER A 196 0.38 5.73 -16.06
CA SER A 196 -0.97 6.32 -16.08
C SER A 196 -1.98 5.52 -16.93
N ASP A 197 -1.52 4.74 -17.90
CA ASP A 197 -2.35 3.86 -18.73
C ASP A 197 -2.50 2.44 -18.14
N GLY A 198 -1.93 2.20 -16.95
CA GLY A 198 -1.98 0.91 -16.28
C GLY A 198 -1.27 -0.23 -17.01
N LYS A 199 -0.38 0.04 -17.99
CA LYS A 199 0.23 -1.01 -18.84
C LYS A 199 1.59 -1.48 -18.36
N LEU A 200 2.28 -0.69 -17.54
CA LEU A 200 3.55 -1.05 -16.93
C LEU A 200 3.47 -0.82 -15.42
N LEU A 201 4.06 -1.75 -14.67
CA LEU A 201 4.19 -1.68 -13.23
C LEU A 201 5.66 -1.86 -12.86
N LEU A 202 6.17 -0.97 -12.02
CA LEU A 202 7.47 -1.10 -11.39
C LEU A 202 7.27 -1.44 -9.92
N GLY A 203 7.88 -2.52 -9.44
CA GLY A 203 7.85 -2.92 -8.04
C GLY A 203 9.25 -3.05 -7.46
N ALA A 204 9.41 -2.67 -6.19
CA ALA A 204 10.67 -2.71 -5.46
C ALA A 204 10.83 -4.04 -4.73
N ASN A 205 11.90 -4.79 -5.02
CA ASN A 205 12.37 -5.90 -4.22
C ASN A 205 13.41 -5.34 -3.22
N ASN A 206 12.91 -4.66 -2.20
CA ASN A 206 13.69 -3.79 -1.33
C ASN A 206 14.67 -4.53 -0.42
N ALA A 207 14.28 -5.72 0.05
CA ALA A 207 15.02 -6.50 1.04
C ALA A 207 15.99 -7.52 0.42
N GLU A 208 16.14 -7.55 -0.88
CA GLU A 208 17.17 -8.37 -1.57
C GLU A 208 18.57 -7.77 -1.38
N ASP A 209 19.59 -8.58 -1.53
CA ASP A 209 20.99 -8.12 -1.46
C ASP A 209 21.80 -8.60 -2.69
N PRO A 210 22.12 -7.69 -3.63
CA PRO A 210 21.68 -6.29 -3.66
C PRO A 210 20.19 -6.17 -4.01
N PRO A 211 19.52 -5.08 -3.57
CA PRO A 211 18.13 -4.82 -3.89
C PRO A 211 17.96 -4.57 -5.40
N PHE A 212 16.75 -4.82 -5.89
CA PHE A 212 16.44 -4.60 -7.31
C PHE A 212 14.98 -4.19 -7.50
N ALA A 213 14.69 -3.48 -8.58
CA ALA A 213 13.33 -3.27 -9.03
C ALA A 213 12.95 -4.29 -10.12
N THR A 214 11.66 -4.59 -10.22
CA THR A 214 11.13 -5.45 -11.28
C THR A 214 10.11 -4.66 -12.10
N LEU A 215 10.37 -4.58 -13.41
CA LEU A 215 9.40 -4.03 -14.36
C LEU A 215 8.53 -5.17 -14.91
N PHE A 216 7.22 -4.99 -14.85
CA PHE A 216 6.22 -5.90 -15.37
C PHE A 216 5.38 -5.25 -16.46
N THR A 217 4.85 -6.08 -17.39
CA THR A 217 3.62 -5.70 -18.08
C THR A 217 2.48 -5.66 -17.07
N ALA A 218 1.53 -4.76 -17.26
CA ALA A 218 0.30 -4.72 -16.48
C ALA A 218 -0.90 -4.72 -17.42
N ASN A 219 -2.10 -4.96 -16.90
CA ASN A 219 -3.25 -5.29 -17.74
C ASN A 219 -3.88 -4.06 -18.42
N GLY A 220 -3.65 -2.82 -17.92
CA GLY A 220 -4.38 -1.67 -18.38
C GLY A 220 -5.89 -1.88 -18.23
N ASP A 221 -6.63 -1.65 -19.31
CA ASP A 221 -8.09 -1.86 -19.39
C ASP A 221 -8.50 -3.25 -19.92
N ASP A 222 -7.53 -4.15 -20.14
CA ASP A 222 -7.81 -5.47 -20.72
C ASP A 222 -8.68 -6.33 -19.78
N ALA A 223 -9.56 -7.11 -20.39
CA ALA A 223 -10.51 -7.95 -19.64
C ALA A 223 -9.89 -9.22 -19.04
N THR A 224 -8.71 -9.62 -19.53
CA THR A 224 -7.99 -10.83 -19.10
C THR A 224 -6.59 -10.48 -18.60
N SER A 225 -6.11 -11.20 -17.59
CA SER A 225 -4.76 -10.98 -17.08
C SER A 225 -3.71 -11.56 -18.00
N HIS A 226 -2.66 -10.75 -18.29
CA HIS A 226 -1.50 -11.13 -19.09
C HIS A 226 -0.19 -10.58 -18.49
N VAL A 227 -0.17 -10.37 -17.19
CA VAL A 227 0.98 -9.80 -16.48
C VAL A 227 2.19 -10.73 -16.59
N SER A 228 3.33 -10.15 -16.94
CA SER A 228 4.60 -10.86 -17.03
C SER A 228 5.76 -9.95 -16.61
N LYS A 229 6.82 -10.56 -16.09
CA LYS A 229 8.06 -9.86 -15.81
C LYS A 229 8.77 -9.50 -17.11
N ILE A 230 9.16 -8.23 -17.26
CA ILE A 230 9.95 -7.73 -18.38
C ILE A 230 11.44 -7.73 -18.02
N THR A 231 11.79 -6.99 -16.95
CA THR A 231 13.20 -6.70 -16.63
C THR A 231 13.41 -6.70 -15.11
N LYS A 232 14.50 -7.32 -14.67
CA LYS A 232 15.09 -7.10 -13.34
C LYS A 232 16.09 -5.94 -13.46
N ILE A 233 15.89 -4.89 -12.67
CA ILE A 233 16.67 -3.65 -12.69
C ILE A 233 17.52 -3.59 -11.43
N THR A 234 18.83 -3.67 -11.57
CA THR A 234 19.79 -3.47 -10.48
C THR A 234 20.49 -2.12 -10.61
N VAL A 235 21.04 -1.63 -9.53
CA VAL A 235 21.88 -0.43 -9.52
C VAL A 235 23.35 -0.88 -9.59
N ASP A 236 24.19 -0.05 -10.22
CA ASP A 236 25.63 -0.30 -10.32
C ASP A 236 26.23 -0.62 -8.95
N PRO A 237 27.05 -1.67 -8.82
CA PRO A 237 27.67 -2.08 -7.55
C PRO A 237 28.56 -1.02 -6.90
N THR A 238 28.99 0.01 -7.62
CA THR A 238 29.70 1.15 -7.02
C THR A 238 28.78 2.10 -6.27
N ILE A 239 27.48 2.03 -6.51
CA ILE A 239 26.44 2.83 -5.87
C ILE A 239 25.68 1.99 -4.82
N ILE A 240 25.27 0.78 -5.18
CA ILE A 240 24.65 -0.19 -4.25
C ILE A 240 25.44 -1.49 -4.30
N PRO A 241 26.53 -1.62 -3.53
CA PRO A 241 27.31 -2.85 -3.48
C PRO A 241 26.56 -3.96 -2.76
N PRO A 242 26.71 -5.22 -3.20
CA PRO A 242 26.17 -6.37 -2.47
C PRO A 242 26.83 -6.55 -1.09
N GLY A 243 26.13 -7.15 -0.16
CA GLY A 243 26.65 -7.46 1.19
C GLY A 243 26.51 -6.32 2.18
N PHE A 244 25.88 -5.20 1.83
CA PHE A 244 25.69 -4.03 2.72
C PHE A 244 24.28 -3.89 3.28
N GLY A 245 23.33 -4.75 2.87
CA GLY A 245 21.93 -4.68 3.31
C GLY A 245 21.29 -3.33 2.96
N LEU A 246 21.62 -2.78 1.80
CA LEU A 246 21.03 -1.53 1.29
C LEU A 246 19.67 -1.84 0.67
N SER A 247 18.81 -0.82 0.54
CA SER A 247 17.43 -0.97 0.09
C SER A 247 17.10 -0.06 -1.09
N ILE A 248 16.00 -0.39 -1.76
CA ILE A 248 15.23 0.51 -2.63
C ILE A 248 13.78 0.51 -2.13
N GLU A 249 13.09 1.65 -2.21
CA GLU A 249 11.76 1.83 -1.60
C GLU A 249 10.78 2.44 -2.60
N GLN A 250 9.77 3.17 -2.13
CA GLN A 250 8.62 3.63 -2.90
C GLN A 250 8.99 4.20 -4.28
N PRO A 251 8.51 3.60 -5.38
CA PRO A 251 8.56 4.21 -6.70
C PRO A 251 7.38 5.16 -6.91
N ALA A 252 7.57 6.17 -7.76
CA ALA A 252 6.53 7.06 -8.27
C ALA A 252 6.62 7.16 -9.79
N TRP A 253 5.47 7.21 -10.47
CA TRP A 253 5.40 7.46 -11.90
C TRP A 253 5.12 8.93 -12.19
N ASP A 254 5.97 9.58 -12.96
CA ASP A 254 5.70 10.91 -13.48
C ASP A 254 5.29 10.87 -14.95
N PRO A 255 4.02 11.17 -15.27
CA PRO A 255 3.53 11.14 -16.65
C PRO A 255 4.12 12.22 -17.55
N LYS A 256 4.67 13.32 -16.98
CA LYS A 256 5.25 14.42 -17.76
C LYS A 256 6.64 14.07 -18.28
N THR A 257 7.50 13.49 -17.40
CA THR A 257 8.83 13.03 -17.81
C THR A 257 8.80 11.63 -18.38
N LYS A 258 7.71 10.87 -18.17
CA LYS A 258 7.57 9.44 -18.52
C LYS A 258 8.67 8.60 -17.88
N ARG A 259 8.91 8.82 -16.60
CA ARG A 259 9.92 8.13 -15.79
C ARG A 259 9.33 7.60 -14.50
N PHE A 260 9.86 6.46 -14.07
CA PHE A 260 9.72 6.05 -12.68
C PHE A 260 10.85 6.67 -11.86
N TYR A 261 10.51 7.06 -10.65
CA TYR A 261 11.42 7.60 -9.64
C TYR A 261 11.35 6.68 -8.43
N THR A 262 12.45 5.98 -8.13
CA THR A 262 12.48 5.00 -7.03
C THR A 262 13.42 5.48 -5.94
N SER A 263 12.95 5.53 -4.72
CA SER A 263 13.71 5.94 -3.54
C SER A 263 14.85 4.96 -3.23
N ILE A 264 16.02 5.47 -2.87
CA ILE A 264 17.17 4.70 -2.39
C ILE A 264 17.60 5.30 -1.05
N PRO A 265 17.26 4.66 0.08
CA PRO A 265 17.52 5.21 1.41
C PRO A 265 18.98 5.46 1.72
N ILE A 266 19.87 4.61 1.25
CA ILE A 266 21.32 4.73 1.50
C ILE A 266 22.08 4.24 0.28
N ILE A 267 23.13 5.00 -0.10
CA ILE A 267 24.08 4.64 -1.16
C ILE A 267 25.47 4.34 -0.58
N ALA A 268 26.36 3.79 -1.39
CA ALA A 268 27.75 3.56 -1.04
C ALA A 268 28.50 4.87 -0.74
N ASN A 269 29.69 4.74 -0.12
CA ASN A 269 30.61 5.84 0.21
C ASN A 269 30.08 6.84 1.25
N ASN A 270 29.13 6.44 2.06
CA ASN A 270 28.74 7.15 3.27
C ASN A 270 29.74 6.91 4.42
N PRO A 271 29.78 7.78 5.44
CA PRO A 271 30.53 7.53 6.66
C PRO A 271 30.13 6.21 7.32
N PRO A 272 31.04 5.55 8.08
CA PRO A 272 30.69 4.39 8.88
C PRO A 272 29.51 4.69 9.80
N GLY A 273 28.53 3.78 9.87
CA GLY A 273 27.31 3.97 10.67
C GLY A 273 26.07 4.34 9.83
N CYS A 274 26.23 4.67 8.56
CA CYS A 274 25.12 4.86 7.61
C CYS A 274 24.70 3.50 7.02
N ASN A 275 24.13 2.62 7.82
CA ASN A 275 23.58 1.36 7.36
C ASN A 275 22.05 1.41 7.46
N TYR A 276 21.34 1.01 6.41
CA TYR A 276 19.87 0.98 6.41
C TYR A 276 19.36 0.15 7.60
N GLY A 277 18.41 0.74 8.34
CA GLY A 277 17.84 0.13 9.55
C GLY A 277 18.79 0.03 10.76
N GLN A 278 20.06 0.43 10.64
CA GLN A 278 21.07 0.34 11.70
C GLN A 278 21.91 1.61 11.80
N LEU A 279 21.27 2.77 11.66
CA LEU A 279 21.95 4.05 11.79
C LEU A 279 22.50 4.20 13.22
N SER A 280 23.76 4.55 13.36
CA SER A 280 24.40 4.74 14.68
C SER A 280 25.23 6.02 14.71
N GLY A 281 25.09 6.81 15.79
CA GLY A 281 25.77 8.07 15.96
C GLY A 281 25.11 9.25 15.25
N ALA A 282 25.59 10.47 15.52
CA ALA A 282 25.11 11.70 14.88
C ALA A 282 25.84 11.92 13.55
N ILE A 283 25.47 11.15 12.52
CA ILE A 283 26.09 11.20 11.20
C ILE A 283 25.05 11.52 10.13
N THR A 284 25.46 12.31 9.15
CA THR A 284 24.66 12.61 7.96
C THR A 284 24.89 11.52 6.92
N CYS A 285 23.80 10.93 6.43
CA CYS A 285 23.83 9.88 5.43
C CYS A 285 23.20 10.36 4.12
N ASP A 286 23.85 10.03 3.01
CA ASP A 286 23.38 10.32 1.67
C ASP A 286 22.59 9.13 1.13
N GLY A 287 21.48 9.42 0.48
CA GLY A 287 20.69 8.47 -0.29
C GLY A 287 20.69 8.80 -1.78
N GLY A 288 19.72 8.27 -2.48
CA GLY A 288 19.59 8.48 -3.92
C GLY A 288 18.14 8.41 -4.41
N LEU A 289 17.98 8.83 -5.65
CA LEU A 289 16.73 8.68 -6.39
C LEU A 289 17.05 8.04 -7.74
N LEU A 290 16.59 6.82 -7.96
CA LEU A 290 16.77 6.11 -9.22
C LEU A 290 15.71 6.59 -10.22
N VAL A 291 16.16 7.11 -11.35
CA VAL A 291 15.32 7.55 -12.46
C VAL A 291 15.35 6.50 -13.56
N THR A 292 14.20 5.90 -13.87
CA THR A 292 14.10 4.77 -14.81
C THR A 292 13.22 5.12 -16.02
N ASP A 293 13.74 4.93 -17.23
CA ASP A 293 12.95 4.96 -18.47
C ASP A 293 12.45 3.55 -18.81
N PRO A 294 11.17 3.24 -18.61
CA PRO A 294 10.68 1.89 -18.89
C PRO A 294 10.72 1.51 -20.37
N THR A 295 10.76 2.48 -21.29
CA THR A 295 10.74 2.21 -22.74
C THR A 295 12.07 1.69 -23.28
N THR A 296 13.16 1.88 -22.54
CA THR A 296 14.50 1.41 -22.90
C THR A 296 14.83 0.03 -22.35
N LEU A 297 13.94 -0.54 -21.53
CA LEU A 297 14.14 -1.78 -20.79
C LEU A 297 13.43 -2.95 -21.49
N SER A 298 14.14 -3.60 -22.41
CA SER A 298 13.62 -4.76 -23.16
C SER A 298 14.38 -6.06 -22.89
N THR A 299 15.46 -5.99 -22.10
CA THR A 299 16.29 -7.15 -21.74
C THR A 299 15.85 -7.74 -20.39
N PRO A 300 16.05 -9.04 -20.13
CA PRO A 300 15.68 -9.67 -18.86
C PRO A 300 16.35 -9.05 -17.63
N THR A 301 17.50 -8.39 -17.82
CA THR A 301 18.25 -7.69 -16.76
C THR A 301 18.77 -6.36 -17.28
N ALA A 302 18.78 -5.34 -16.43
CA ALA A 302 19.36 -4.03 -16.69
C ALA A 302 20.15 -3.55 -15.47
N VAL A 303 21.22 -2.80 -15.68
CA VAL A 303 22.01 -2.15 -14.62
C VAL A 303 21.91 -0.65 -14.84
N GLN A 304 21.50 0.08 -13.80
CA GLN A 304 21.40 1.54 -13.81
C GLN A 304 22.60 2.14 -13.07
N GLY A 305 23.33 3.02 -13.75
CA GLY A 305 24.51 3.71 -13.20
C GLY A 305 24.18 5.03 -12.52
N ALA A 306 25.19 5.89 -12.38
CA ALA A 306 25.02 7.27 -11.96
C ALA A 306 24.11 8.05 -12.94
N PHE A 307 23.47 9.08 -12.45
CA PHE A 307 22.55 9.89 -13.26
C PHE A 307 23.23 10.50 -14.49
N ASP A 308 22.64 10.25 -15.64
CA ASP A 308 23.02 10.84 -16.92
C ASP A 308 21.94 11.85 -17.36
N PRO A 309 22.25 13.15 -17.37
CA PRO A 309 21.30 14.18 -17.78
C PRO A 309 20.90 14.08 -19.27
N THR A 310 21.70 13.42 -20.11
CA THR A 310 21.40 13.26 -21.53
C THR A 310 20.23 12.33 -21.77
N THR A 311 20.16 11.23 -21.01
CA THR A 311 19.10 10.23 -21.08
C THR A 311 18.00 10.47 -20.05
N ASN A 312 18.26 11.31 -19.04
CA ASN A 312 17.45 11.49 -17.86
C ASN A 312 17.15 10.15 -17.17
N THR A 313 18.20 9.34 -16.93
CA THR A 313 18.14 8.04 -16.24
C THR A 313 19.33 7.87 -15.30
N GLY A 314 19.22 6.91 -14.36
CA GLY A 314 20.27 6.60 -13.40
C GLY A 314 20.04 7.23 -12.02
N VAL A 315 20.99 7.07 -11.11
CA VAL A 315 20.86 7.45 -9.70
C VAL A 315 21.31 8.90 -9.48
N VAL A 316 20.37 9.74 -9.08
CA VAL A 316 20.63 11.09 -8.54
C VAL A 316 21.04 10.94 -7.09
N LYS A 317 22.24 11.43 -6.73
CA LYS A 317 22.70 11.45 -5.34
C LYS A 317 21.98 12.55 -4.56
N LEU A 318 21.48 12.21 -3.36
CA LEU A 318 20.81 13.14 -2.46
C LEU A 318 21.65 13.30 -1.19
N HIS A 319 21.99 14.54 -0.85
CA HIS A 319 22.74 14.84 0.36
C HIS A 319 21.82 14.93 1.57
N ALA A 320 22.21 14.28 2.66
CA ALA A 320 21.50 14.31 3.95
C ALA A 320 20.01 13.87 3.85
N CYS A 321 19.68 13.00 2.89
CA CYS A 321 18.36 12.44 2.74
C CYS A 321 18.46 10.98 2.32
N GLY A 322 17.95 10.09 3.15
CA GLY A 322 17.67 8.70 2.80
C GLY A 322 16.18 8.55 2.49
N PRO A 323 15.73 8.72 1.23
CA PRO A 323 14.32 8.67 0.94
C PRO A 323 13.79 7.23 1.05
N ASN A 324 12.66 7.06 1.76
CA ASN A 324 11.83 5.88 1.68
C ASN A 324 10.65 6.15 0.74
N GLY A 325 9.87 7.21 1.01
CA GLY A 325 8.74 7.59 0.18
C GLY A 325 9.07 8.49 -1.00
N ALA A 326 8.29 8.38 -2.08
CA ALA A 326 8.31 9.31 -3.21
C ALA A 326 6.91 9.49 -3.78
N THR A 327 6.51 10.74 -4.02
CA THR A 327 5.25 11.06 -4.70
C THR A 327 5.40 12.26 -5.63
N VAL A 328 4.70 12.20 -6.76
CA VAL A 328 4.66 13.31 -7.73
C VAL A 328 3.63 14.33 -7.31
N GLY A 329 4.00 15.59 -7.28
CA GLY A 329 3.14 16.69 -6.92
C GLY A 329 3.10 17.81 -7.98
N PRO A 330 2.74 19.04 -7.59
CA PRO A 330 2.60 20.17 -8.52
C PRO A 330 3.97 20.65 -9.01
N HIS A 331 3.96 21.44 -10.09
CA HIS A 331 5.12 22.15 -10.65
C HIS A 331 6.28 21.24 -11.09
N ASP A 332 5.99 20.01 -11.54
CA ASP A 332 7.00 18.99 -11.89
C ASP A 332 7.89 18.59 -10.70
N ASN A 333 7.39 18.67 -9.50
CA ASN A 333 8.11 18.30 -8.27
C ASN A 333 7.72 16.93 -7.77
N LEU A 334 8.69 16.25 -7.14
CA LEU A 334 8.44 15.10 -6.29
C LEU A 334 8.77 15.49 -4.85
N LEU A 335 7.94 15.05 -3.91
CA LEU A 335 8.29 15.07 -2.50
C LEU A 335 8.90 13.71 -2.14
N LEU A 336 10.01 13.73 -1.41
CA LEU A 336 10.74 12.55 -0.95
C LEU A 336 10.72 12.50 0.58
N GLY A 337 10.14 11.44 1.15
CA GLY A 337 10.12 11.20 2.58
C GLY A 337 11.47 10.70 3.06
N CYS A 338 12.27 11.56 3.68
CA CYS A 338 13.61 11.19 4.14
C CYS A 338 13.57 10.50 5.50
N THR A 339 14.28 9.39 5.63
CA THR A 339 14.56 8.76 6.92
C THR A 339 15.42 9.70 7.76
N PRO A 340 15.16 9.87 9.07
CA PRO A 340 16.07 10.63 9.91
C PRO A 340 17.42 9.91 9.91
N GLY A 341 18.47 10.66 9.60
CA GLY A 341 19.80 10.29 10.06
C GLY A 341 19.78 10.24 11.58
N ASN A 342 20.77 9.63 12.22
CA ASN A 342 20.88 9.68 13.68
C ASN A 342 21.25 11.05 14.21
N ASN A 343 21.38 12.04 13.34
CA ASN A 343 21.59 13.42 13.73
C ASN A 343 20.24 14.06 14.04
N PRO A 344 19.97 14.48 15.29
CA PRO A 344 18.71 15.14 15.65
C PRO A 344 18.45 16.44 14.86
N SER A 345 19.45 17.01 14.20
CA SER A 345 19.28 18.16 13.30
C SER A 345 18.83 17.78 11.87
N ASP A 346 18.88 16.50 11.51
CA ASP A 346 18.41 16.01 10.19
C ASP A 346 16.89 15.84 10.20
N THR A 347 16.18 16.94 10.43
CA THR A 347 14.70 16.98 10.45
C THR A 347 14.17 17.50 9.13
N THR A 348 14.62 16.89 8.02
CA THR A 348 14.28 17.39 6.70
C THR A 348 13.72 16.30 5.80
N THR A 349 12.79 16.69 5.00
CA THR A 349 12.25 15.98 3.83
C THR A 349 12.69 16.77 2.61
N LEU A 350 12.71 16.20 1.42
CA LEU A 350 13.11 16.90 0.20
C LEU A 350 11.94 17.11 -0.75
N VAL A 351 11.95 18.24 -1.45
CA VAL A 351 11.23 18.39 -2.72
C VAL A 351 12.27 18.52 -3.85
N ILE A 352 12.14 17.71 -4.89
CA ILE A 352 13.05 17.67 -6.03
C ILE A 352 12.28 17.91 -7.33
N ASN A 353 12.80 18.77 -8.21
CA ASN A 353 12.21 18.96 -9.52
C ASN A 353 12.56 17.80 -10.46
N ALA A 354 11.54 17.16 -11.03
CA ALA A 354 11.69 15.98 -11.88
C ALA A 354 12.53 16.18 -13.14
N LYS A 355 12.58 17.43 -13.67
CA LYS A 355 13.34 17.78 -14.88
C LYS A 355 14.76 18.18 -14.57
N THR A 356 14.93 19.16 -13.66
CA THR A 356 16.24 19.77 -13.38
C THR A 356 17.05 19.03 -12.34
N LYS A 357 16.40 18.18 -11.53
CA LYS A 357 16.98 17.49 -10.35
C LYS A 357 17.48 18.45 -9.25
N ASN A 358 17.15 19.74 -9.36
CA ASN A 358 17.37 20.66 -8.25
C ASN A 358 16.40 20.33 -7.12
N TYR A 359 16.87 20.36 -5.88
CA TYR A 359 16.06 20.06 -4.72
C TYR A 359 16.24 21.11 -3.60
N ALA A 360 15.23 21.16 -2.74
CA ALA A 360 15.21 21.99 -1.55
C ALA A 360 14.71 21.17 -0.35
N ASN A 361 15.10 21.58 0.85
CA ASN A 361 14.70 20.95 2.10
C ASN A 361 13.37 21.51 2.60
N ILE A 362 12.51 20.61 3.09
CA ILE A 362 11.34 20.94 3.91
C ILE A 362 11.72 20.65 5.36
N ALA A 363 11.85 21.69 6.17
CA ALA A 363 12.30 21.59 7.55
C ALA A 363 11.23 21.00 8.49
N ASN A 364 11.68 20.47 9.62
CA ASN A 364 10.88 20.03 10.76
C ASN A 364 9.98 18.80 10.52
N ILE A 365 10.18 18.07 9.42
CA ILE A 365 9.53 16.81 9.17
C ILE A 365 10.52 15.81 8.56
N THR A 366 10.56 14.61 9.11
CA THR A 366 11.38 13.49 8.64
C THR A 366 10.79 12.17 9.10
N GLY A 367 11.35 11.05 8.69
CA GLY A 367 10.93 9.71 9.13
C GLY A 367 9.71 9.19 8.44
N SER A 368 9.36 9.75 7.28
CA SER A 368 8.27 9.24 6.45
C SER A 368 8.71 7.98 5.73
N ASP A 369 7.84 7.01 5.71
CA ASP A 369 7.93 5.84 4.85
C ASP A 369 7.12 6.12 3.58
N GLU A 370 5.83 5.93 3.57
CA GLU A 370 4.97 6.27 2.44
C GLU A 370 4.58 7.77 2.44
N VAL A 371 4.53 8.36 1.26
CA VAL A 371 4.09 9.75 1.05
C VAL A 371 3.14 9.85 -0.14
N TRP A 372 2.09 10.69 -0.02
CA TRP A 372 1.11 10.89 -1.07
C TRP A 372 0.78 12.36 -1.29
N PHE A 373 0.57 12.73 -2.56
CA PHE A 373 0.05 14.03 -2.94
C PHE A 373 -1.46 13.96 -3.16
N ASN A 374 -2.22 14.74 -2.40
CA ASN A 374 -3.64 14.94 -2.63
C ASN A 374 -3.84 16.12 -3.59
N LYS A 375 -4.23 15.80 -4.81
CA LYS A 375 -4.47 16.80 -5.83
C LYS A 375 -5.69 17.69 -5.53
N GLY A 376 -6.67 17.16 -4.78
CA GLY A 376 -7.92 17.84 -4.49
C GLY A 376 -7.76 19.03 -3.54
N ASP A 377 -6.81 18.97 -2.59
CA ASP A 377 -6.51 20.06 -1.66
C ASP A 377 -5.10 20.65 -1.82
N ASN A 378 -4.36 20.19 -2.85
CA ASN A 378 -3.01 20.64 -3.17
C ASN A 378 -2.02 20.45 -1.99
N ARG A 379 -2.05 19.31 -1.31
CA ARG A 379 -1.18 19.00 -0.16
C ARG A 379 -0.52 17.64 -0.29
N TYR A 380 0.65 17.53 0.31
CA TYR A 380 1.32 16.26 0.51
C TYR A 380 1.05 15.76 1.93
N TYR A 381 0.85 14.47 2.05
CA TYR A 381 0.62 13.75 3.30
C TYR A 381 1.72 12.71 3.50
N LEU A 382 2.28 12.68 4.70
CA LEU A 382 3.47 11.91 5.03
C LEU A 382 3.18 10.96 6.18
N GLY A 383 3.27 9.66 5.95
CA GLY A 383 3.23 8.61 6.99
C GLY A 383 4.56 8.56 7.74
N ALA A 384 4.80 9.52 8.63
CA ALA A 384 6.07 9.72 9.29
C ALA A 384 6.17 8.93 10.60
N SER A 385 6.22 7.60 10.50
CA SER A 385 6.26 6.70 11.65
C SER A 385 7.56 6.78 12.46
N LYS A 386 8.64 7.26 11.83
CA LYS A 386 9.96 7.42 12.44
C LYS A 386 10.31 8.90 12.69
N ALA A 387 9.30 9.78 12.74
CA ALA A 387 9.52 11.20 13.05
C ALA A 387 10.12 11.38 14.45
N ILE A 388 10.99 12.38 14.60
CA ILE A 388 11.56 12.73 15.91
C ILE A 388 10.43 13.19 16.84
N GLY A 389 10.31 12.52 17.99
CA GLY A 389 9.25 12.80 18.95
C GLY A 389 8.03 11.86 18.87
N GLY A 390 8.00 10.95 17.89
CA GLY A 390 6.96 9.93 17.72
C GLY A 390 6.28 9.99 16.36
N ALA A 391 5.51 8.94 16.04
CA ALA A 391 4.82 8.83 14.78
C ALA A 391 3.80 9.95 14.55
N VAL A 392 3.81 10.55 13.35
CA VAL A 392 2.89 11.63 12.96
C VAL A 392 2.41 11.46 11.51
N LEU A 393 1.24 11.97 11.23
CA LEU A 393 0.83 12.35 9.88
C LEU A 393 1.36 13.77 9.63
N GLY A 394 2.30 13.93 8.72
CA GLY A 394 2.78 15.24 8.28
C GLY A 394 1.91 15.81 7.17
N VAL A 395 1.66 17.11 7.20
CA VAL A 395 0.90 17.83 6.16
C VAL A 395 1.78 18.95 5.61
N VAL A 396 2.10 18.87 4.32
CA VAL A 396 2.94 19.84 3.62
C VAL A 396 2.12 20.43 2.47
N ASP A 397 2.10 21.74 2.31
CA ASP A 397 1.35 22.38 1.24
C ASP A 397 2.01 22.21 -0.15
N GLY A 398 1.29 22.59 -1.21
CA GLY A 398 1.79 22.50 -2.59
C GLY A 398 2.95 23.45 -2.89
N THR A 399 3.28 24.38 -1.98
CA THR A 399 4.46 25.25 -2.04
C THR A 399 5.65 24.71 -1.29
N SER A 400 5.52 23.50 -0.72
CA SER A 400 6.56 22.76 0.02
C SER A 400 6.85 23.32 1.42
N VAL A 401 5.83 23.82 2.08
CA VAL A 401 5.88 24.29 3.48
C VAL A 401 5.17 23.31 4.38
N LEU A 402 5.81 22.88 5.48
CA LEU A 402 5.16 22.08 6.52
C LEU A 402 4.07 22.92 7.20
N ILE A 403 2.83 22.45 7.15
CA ILE A 403 1.68 23.14 7.76
C ILE A 403 1.49 22.66 9.20
N GLU A 404 1.39 21.33 9.37
CA GLU A 404 1.07 20.73 10.66
C GLU A 404 1.51 19.27 10.74
N THR A 405 1.57 18.76 11.98
CA THR A 405 1.77 17.34 12.26
C THR A 405 0.71 16.85 13.24
N ILE A 406 0.22 15.63 13.03
CA ILE A 406 -0.85 15.03 13.81
C ILE A 406 -0.34 13.70 14.37
N PRO A 407 -0.30 13.50 15.69
CA PRO A 407 0.16 12.25 16.29
C PRO A 407 -0.59 11.02 15.75
N GLN A 408 0.15 9.96 15.48
CA GLN A 408 -0.38 8.68 14.98
C GLN A 408 0.05 7.53 15.90
N SER A 409 -0.52 6.34 15.70
CA SER A 409 -0.03 5.14 16.36
C SER A 409 1.41 4.83 15.96
N ALA A 410 2.16 4.20 16.85
CA ALA A 410 3.47 3.68 16.50
C ALA A 410 3.38 2.80 15.24
N ASN A 411 4.36 2.87 14.36
CA ASN A 411 4.35 2.15 13.08
C ASN A 411 3.26 2.57 12.06
N SER A 412 2.58 3.70 12.25
CA SER A 412 1.67 4.26 11.24
C SER A 412 2.50 4.89 10.11
N HIS A 413 3.02 4.04 9.21
CA HIS A 413 3.98 4.41 8.16
C HIS A 413 3.34 4.59 6.79
N SER A 414 2.09 4.13 6.63
CA SER A 414 1.37 4.19 5.35
C SER A 414 0.35 5.32 5.35
N VAL A 415 0.12 5.90 4.19
CA VAL A 415 -0.87 6.95 3.93
C VAL A 415 -1.35 6.87 2.49
N ALA A 416 -2.64 7.08 2.24
CA ALA A 416 -3.18 7.20 0.88
C ALA A 416 -4.21 8.32 0.81
N ALA A 417 -4.35 8.95 -0.36
CA ALA A 417 -5.21 10.11 -0.57
C ALA A 417 -6.30 9.85 -1.61
N ASP A 418 -7.55 10.13 -1.25
CA ASP A 418 -8.69 10.26 -2.16
C ASP A 418 -8.80 11.73 -2.60
N SER A 419 -8.29 12.02 -3.78
CA SER A 419 -8.27 13.39 -4.31
C SER A 419 -9.63 13.89 -4.78
N GLU A 420 -10.61 13.04 -4.96
CA GLU A 420 -11.97 13.44 -5.33
C GLU A 420 -12.75 13.99 -4.13
N ARG A 421 -12.48 13.41 -2.94
CA ARG A 421 -13.21 13.73 -1.70
C ARG A 421 -12.35 14.43 -0.67
N ASN A 422 -11.07 14.69 -0.97
CA ASN A 422 -10.08 15.26 -0.06
C ASN A 422 -9.94 14.45 1.25
N ARG A 423 -9.99 13.12 1.14
CA ARG A 423 -9.87 12.20 2.27
C ARG A 423 -8.52 11.53 2.31
N ILE A 424 -7.96 11.47 3.49
CA ILE A 424 -6.65 10.89 3.75
C ILE A 424 -6.84 9.69 4.67
N PHE A 425 -6.37 8.54 4.21
CA PHE A 425 -6.49 7.26 4.90
C PHE A 425 -5.17 6.90 5.55
N VAL A 426 -5.19 6.65 6.86
CA VAL A 426 -3.99 6.35 7.64
C VAL A 426 -4.24 5.13 8.53
N PRO A 427 -3.60 3.99 8.26
CA PRO A 427 -3.74 2.81 9.11
C PRO A 427 -3.16 3.06 10.51
N GLN A 428 -3.88 2.59 11.53
CA GLN A 428 -3.55 2.69 12.93
C GLN A 428 -3.32 1.30 13.51
N VAL A 429 -2.15 1.07 14.07
CA VAL A 429 -1.78 -0.21 14.67
C VAL A 429 -2.60 -0.47 15.93
N ALA A 430 -2.95 -1.73 16.15
CA ALA A 430 -3.62 -2.17 17.38
C ALA A 430 -2.81 -1.75 18.63
N PRO A 431 -3.46 -1.15 19.67
CA PRO A 431 -2.78 -0.50 20.77
C PRO A 431 -2.11 -1.45 21.78
N VAL A 432 -2.32 -2.75 21.66
CA VAL A 432 -1.69 -3.73 22.54
C VAL A 432 -0.59 -4.46 21.77
N ALA A 433 0.66 -4.25 22.19
CA ALA A 433 1.78 -4.97 21.64
C ALA A 433 1.69 -6.45 21.97
N VAL A 434 1.98 -7.31 20.97
CA VAL A 434 2.25 -8.72 21.15
C VAL A 434 3.73 -8.93 20.90
N VAL A 435 4.40 -9.64 21.80
CA VAL A 435 5.84 -9.88 21.69
C VAL A 435 6.18 -10.47 20.32
N GLY A 436 7.07 -9.82 19.61
CA GLY A 436 7.51 -10.22 18.28
C GLY A 436 6.59 -9.80 17.12
N ILE A 437 5.34 -9.40 17.37
CA ILE A 437 4.38 -9.10 16.29
C ILE A 437 4.11 -7.57 16.16
N GLY A 438 4.45 -6.81 17.17
CA GLY A 438 4.23 -5.35 17.17
C GLY A 438 2.93 -4.92 17.86
N GLY A 439 2.64 -3.65 17.81
CA GLY A 439 1.52 -2.97 18.45
C GLY A 439 1.91 -1.57 18.90
N ASP A 440 0.92 -0.78 19.31
CA ASP A 440 1.15 0.58 19.81
C ASP A 440 1.06 0.64 21.34
N THR A 441 2.17 0.96 22.00
CA THR A 441 2.22 1.12 23.47
C THR A 441 1.81 2.53 23.93
N THR A 442 1.66 3.50 23.02
CA THR A 442 1.33 4.89 23.33
C THR A 442 -0.17 5.12 23.55
N ALA A 443 -1.01 4.15 23.19
CA ALA A 443 -2.47 4.24 23.19
C ALA A 443 -3.05 5.33 22.25
N VAL A 444 -2.26 5.95 21.38
CA VAL A 444 -2.75 6.92 20.39
C VAL A 444 -3.71 6.25 19.43
N GLY A 445 -3.35 5.06 18.91
CA GLY A 445 -4.22 4.27 18.05
C GLY A 445 -5.55 3.89 18.70
N ALA A 446 -5.56 3.57 20.00
CA ALA A 446 -6.81 3.29 20.73
C ALA A 446 -7.73 4.51 20.81
N GLY A 447 -7.16 5.70 21.02
CA GLY A 447 -7.93 6.96 21.02
C GLY A 447 -8.56 7.25 19.66
N ILE A 448 -7.80 7.06 18.57
CA ILE A 448 -8.28 7.24 17.19
C ILE A 448 -9.31 6.17 16.84
N CYS A 449 -8.99 4.90 17.07
CA CYS A 449 -9.82 3.77 16.65
C CYS A 449 -11.02 3.50 17.56
N GLY A 450 -10.99 3.97 18.81
CA GLY A 450 -12.01 3.65 19.81
C GLY A 450 -12.04 2.17 20.22
N THR A 451 -11.09 1.35 19.79
CA THR A 451 -10.97 -0.08 20.07
C THR A 451 -9.51 -0.49 20.24
N SER A 452 -9.29 -1.74 20.70
CA SER A 452 -7.96 -2.35 20.78
C SER A 452 -7.51 -3.07 19.48
N ASN A 453 -8.31 -3.04 18.41
CA ASN A 453 -8.05 -3.84 17.21
C ASN A 453 -7.28 -3.10 16.11
N GLY A 454 -7.03 -1.80 16.28
CA GLY A 454 -6.56 -0.97 15.20
C GLY A 454 -7.69 -0.61 14.21
N CYS A 455 -7.40 0.24 13.25
CA CYS A 455 -8.37 0.74 12.28
C CYS A 455 -7.67 1.44 11.11
N VAL A 456 -8.43 1.90 10.14
CA VAL A 456 -7.98 2.93 9.18
C VAL A 456 -8.66 4.24 9.55
N ALA A 457 -7.86 5.20 10.04
CA ALA A 457 -8.33 6.55 10.33
C ALA A 457 -8.50 7.34 9.03
N VAL A 458 -9.56 8.14 8.95
CA VAL A 458 -9.82 9.01 7.80
C VAL A 458 -9.75 10.44 8.25
N TYR A 459 -8.91 11.23 7.59
CA TYR A 459 -8.73 12.65 7.84
C TYR A 459 -9.25 13.47 6.67
N GLU A 460 -9.74 14.66 6.96
CA GLU A 460 -10.11 15.69 5.99
C GLU A 460 -9.44 17.01 6.37
N HIS A 461 -8.83 17.66 5.40
CA HIS A 461 -8.32 19.02 5.59
C HIS A 461 -9.42 20.01 5.26
N LYS A 462 -9.70 20.93 6.18
CA LYS A 462 -10.62 22.03 5.91
C LYS A 462 -9.91 23.06 5.07
N VAL A 463 -10.35 23.23 3.83
CA VAL A 463 -9.95 24.37 3.00
C VAL A 463 -10.78 25.56 3.47
N ASP A 464 -10.14 26.58 4.03
CA ASP A 464 -10.82 27.85 4.30
C ASP A 464 -11.16 28.48 2.96
N HIS A 465 -12.44 28.51 2.60
CA HIS A 465 -12.93 29.10 1.34
C HIS A 465 -12.72 30.64 1.23
N ASP A 466 -12.10 31.26 2.21
CA ASP A 466 -11.89 32.71 2.25
C ASP A 466 -10.72 33.21 1.39
N GLU A 467 -9.86 32.29 0.85
CA GLU A 467 -8.71 32.72 0.03
C GLU A 467 -9.01 32.78 -1.48
N ASP A 468 -10.11 32.16 -1.97
CA ASP A 468 -10.42 32.09 -3.40
C ASP A 468 -11.36 33.22 -3.91
N GLU A 469 -12.00 34.00 -3.02
CA GLU A 469 -12.90 35.09 -3.45
C GLU A 469 -12.20 36.38 -3.94
N HIS A 470 -10.88 36.51 -3.79
CA HIS A 470 -10.16 37.70 -4.23
C HIS A 470 -9.47 37.59 -5.61
N GLY A 471 -9.66 36.45 -6.31
CA GLY A 471 -8.99 36.18 -7.61
C GLY A 471 -9.77 36.60 -8.90
N ASP A 472 -11.09 36.79 -8.85
CA ASP A 472 -11.91 36.83 -10.09
C ASP A 472 -12.56 38.16 -10.44
N ASP A 473 -12.32 39.26 -9.70
CA ASP A 473 -12.93 40.56 -9.96
C ASP A 473 -12.13 41.49 -10.91
N ARG A 474 -11.15 40.97 -11.68
CA ARG A 474 -10.38 41.76 -12.66
C ARG A 474 -10.53 41.32 -14.13
N ARG A 475 -11.65 40.72 -14.52
CA ARG A 475 -11.93 40.40 -15.93
C ARG A 475 -13.25 40.95 -16.48
N ALA A 476 -13.74 42.04 -15.94
CA ALA A 476 -14.91 42.71 -16.51
C ALA A 476 -14.67 44.22 -16.73
N GLU A 477 -13.55 44.60 -17.37
CA GLU A 477 -13.38 45.91 -18.00
C GLU A 477 -12.16 45.88 -18.91
N ARG A 478 -12.38 45.41 -20.17
CA ARG A 478 -11.80 46.02 -21.40
C ARG A 478 -12.27 45.28 -22.64
#